data_191d1f27e9fb0cb568129e2b4b2cd1f7
#
_entry.id   191d1f27e9fb0cb568129e2b4b2cd1f7
#
_cell.length_a   1.000
_cell.length_b   1.000
_cell.length_c   1.000
_cell.angle_alpha   90.00
_cell.angle_beta   90.00
_cell.angle_gamma   90.00
#
_symmetry.space_group_name_H-M   'P 1'
#
loop_
_entity.id
_entity.type
_entity.pdbx_description
1 polymer ?
#
loop_
_entity_poly.entity_id
_entity_poly.type
_entity_poly.pdbx_seq_one_letter_code
_entity_poly.pdbx_strand_id
1 'polypeptide(L)'
;MKISVAADERTGVADAVVQELRKRGHEPIVHGALADGERDDWAWASEAAARDVADGRAEQGVVCCWTGTGASIAANKVPGIRAALCGDAETAAGARKWNDANVLALSLRSTSEALLGEILDAWFNAGPSEDADDVENVRHLDEI
;
A
#
# COMPACT_ATOMS: atom_id res chain seq x y z
N MET A 1 -7.70 9.22 7.43
CA MET A 1 -7.35 9.68 6.07
C MET A 1 -8.01 8.79 5.01
N LYS A 2 -8.06 9.26 3.77
CA LYS A 2 -8.51 8.43 2.65
C LYS A 2 -7.38 7.51 2.20
N ILE A 3 -7.66 6.21 2.10
CA ILE A 3 -6.69 5.19 1.69
C ILE A 3 -7.27 4.42 0.52
N SER A 4 -6.58 4.43 -0.60
CA SER A 4 -7.00 3.65 -1.76
C SER A 4 -6.53 2.20 -1.61
N VAL A 5 -7.43 1.25 -1.85
CA VAL A 5 -7.17 -0.17 -1.62
C VAL A 5 -7.49 -0.97 -2.87
N ALA A 6 -6.55 -1.78 -3.34
CA ALA A 6 -6.76 -2.66 -4.48
C ALA A 6 -6.38 -4.09 -4.15
N ALA A 7 -7.14 -5.04 -4.69
CA ALA A 7 -6.80 -6.44 -4.69
C ALA A 7 -7.21 -7.06 -6.03
N ASP A 8 -6.48 -8.08 -6.49
CA ASP A 8 -6.81 -8.79 -7.71
C ASP A 8 -7.77 -9.94 -7.48
N GLU A 9 -7.95 -10.35 -6.21
CA GLU A 9 -8.91 -11.37 -5.81
C GLU A 9 -9.34 -11.16 -4.37
N ARG A 10 -10.53 -11.66 -4.02
CA ARG A 10 -11.06 -11.56 -2.65
C ARG A 10 -10.74 -12.82 -1.86
N THR A 11 -9.46 -13.12 -1.71
CA THR A 11 -8.93 -14.25 -0.95
C THR A 11 -8.01 -13.76 0.18
N GLY A 12 -7.69 -14.66 1.11
CA GLY A 12 -6.82 -14.30 2.22
C GLY A 12 -7.34 -13.09 2.99
N VAL A 13 -6.48 -12.08 3.18
CA VAL A 13 -6.80 -10.90 3.98
C VAL A 13 -7.41 -9.74 3.18
N ALA A 14 -7.78 -9.94 1.92
CA ALA A 14 -8.26 -8.84 1.07
C ALA A 14 -9.42 -8.04 1.70
N ASP A 15 -10.46 -8.73 2.15
CA ASP A 15 -11.59 -8.07 2.83
C ASP A 15 -11.18 -7.52 4.19
N ALA A 16 -10.31 -8.21 4.92
CA ALA A 16 -9.83 -7.78 6.21
C ALA A 16 -9.05 -6.45 6.15
N VAL A 17 -8.32 -6.20 5.05
CA VAL A 17 -7.63 -4.91 4.85
C VAL A 17 -8.61 -3.75 4.95
N VAL A 18 -9.72 -3.84 4.23
CA VAL A 18 -10.75 -2.79 4.24
C VAL A 18 -11.32 -2.59 5.64
N GLN A 19 -11.66 -3.70 6.32
CA GLN A 19 -12.23 -3.65 7.66
C GLN A 19 -11.23 -3.09 8.69
N GLU A 20 -9.98 -3.50 8.63
CA GLU A 20 -8.93 -3.04 9.53
C GLU A 20 -8.60 -1.56 9.35
N LEU A 21 -8.66 -1.06 8.11
CA LEU A 21 -8.52 0.37 7.85
C LEU A 21 -9.68 1.16 8.47
N ARG A 22 -10.92 0.70 8.32
CA ARG A 22 -12.08 1.34 8.94
C ARG A 22 -12.00 1.36 10.46
N LYS A 23 -11.57 0.26 11.07
CA LYS A 23 -11.37 0.18 12.53
C LYS A 23 -10.38 1.24 13.04
N ARG A 24 -9.40 1.60 12.22
CA ARG A 24 -8.40 2.61 12.55
C ARG A 24 -8.82 4.04 12.17
N GLY A 25 -10.07 4.22 11.77
CA GLY A 25 -10.64 5.53 11.46
C GLY A 25 -10.34 6.04 10.06
N HIS A 26 -9.88 5.18 9.15
CA HIS A 26 -9.60 5.56 7.77
C HIS A 26 -10.80 5.29 6.86
N GLU A 27 -10.85 5.99 5.73
CA GLU A 27 -11.88 5.84 4.71
C GLU A 27 -11.28 5.12 3.48
N PRO A 28 -11.61 3.82 3.27
CA PRO A 28 -11.11 3.09 2.11
C PRO A 28 -11.81 3.52 0.82
N ILE A 29 -11.03 3.66 -0.26
CA ILE A 29 -11.50 3.77 -1.64
C ILE A 29 -11.08 2.48 -2.33
N VAL A 30 -12.04 1.65 -2.75
CA VAL A 30 -11.75 0.28 -3.20
C VAL A 30 -11.65 0.17 -4.71
N HIS A 31 -10.77 -0.73 -5.17
CA HIS A 31 -10.50 -1.01 -6.58
C HIS A 31 -10.33 -2.50 -6.85
N GLY A 32 -10.41 -2.85 -8.12
CA GLY A 32 -10.22 -4.22 -8.58
C GLY A 32 -11.30 -5.16 -8.09
N ALA A 33 -10.91 -6.29 -7.52
CA ALA A 33 -11.85 -7.30 -7.03
C ALA A 33 -12.67 -6.82 -5.82
N LEU A 34 -12.24 -5.75 -5.14
CA LEU A 34 -12.96 -5.15 -4.01
C LEU A 34 -14.05 -4.19 -4.44
N ALA A 35 -14.09 -3.81 -5.70
CA ALA A 35 -15.08 -2.89 -6.27
C ALA A 35 -15.97 -3.62 -7.29
N ASP A 36 -17.19 -3.14 -7.43
CA ASP A 36 -18.12 -3.71 -8.40
C ASP A 36 -17.80 -3.19 -9.81
N GLY A 37 -17.67 -4.12 -10.78
CA GLY A 37 -17.54 -3.79 -12.19
C GLY A 37 -16.19 -3.25 -12.63
N GLU A 38 -15.21 -3.22 -11.77
CA GLU A 38 -13.85 -2.83 -12.14
C GLU A 38 -13.03 -4.03 -12.61
N ARG A 39 -12.06 -3.75 -13.47
CA ARG A 39 -11.08 -4.75 -13.89
C ARG A 39 -10.22 -5.17 -12.71
N ASP A 40 -10.13 -6.46 -12.45
CA ASP A 40 -9.45 -7.01 -11.27
C ASP A 40 -8.06 -7.60 -11.53
N ASP A 41 -7.55 -7.54 -12.77
CA ASP A 41 -6.17 -7.93 -13.02
C ASP A 41 -5.20 -7.13 -12.15
N TRP A 42 -4.19 -7.78 -11.58
CA TRP A 42 -3.32 -7.16 -10.58
C TRP A 42 -2.63 -5.86 -11.05
N ALA A 43 -2.25 -5.79 -12.32
CA ALA A 43 -1.59 -4.59 -12.84
C ALA A 43 -2.57 -3.40 -12.93
N TRP A 44 -3.79 -3.62 -13.40
CA TRP A 44 -4.80 -2.57 -13.51
C TRP A 44 -5.34 -2.14 -12.15
N ALA A 45 -5.65 -3.11 -11.29
CA ALA A 45 -6.16 -2.81 -9.94
C ALA A 45 -5.14 -2.01 -9.13
N SER A 46 -3.89 -2.44 -9.14
CA SER A 46 -2.82 -1.75 -8.40
C SER A 46 -2.51 -0.37 -8.99
N GLU A 47 -2.56 -0.23 -10.31
CA GLU A 47 -2.42 1.07 -10.97
C GLU A 47 -3.53 2.03 -10.53
N ALA A 48 -4.77 1.58 -10.49
CA ALA A 48 -5.91 2.43 -10.09
C ALA A 48 -5.71 3.00 -8.67
N ALA A 49 -5.31 2.17 -7.72
CA ALA A 49 -5.04 2.62 -6.36
C ALA A 49 -3.83 3.57 -6.30
N ALA A 50 -2.76 3.25 -7.02
CA ALA A 50 -1.57 4.09 -7.06
C ALA A 50 -1.87 5.47 -7.66
N ARG A 51 -2.69 5.54 -8.70
CA ARG A 51 -3.08 6.83 -9.29
C ARG A 51 -3.91 7.68 -8.36
N ASP A 52 -4.76 7.08 -7.54
CA ASP A 52 -5.49 7.85 -6.52
C ASP A 52 -4.51 8.58 -5.58
N VAL A 53 -3.44 7.90 -5.19
CA VAL A 53 -2.41 8.50 -4.33
C VAL A 53 -1.62 9.57 -5.09
N ALA A 54 -1.18 9.27 -6.30
CA ALA A 54 -0.40 10.21 -7.12
C ALA A 54 -1.17 11.48 -7.43
N ASP A 55 -2.49 11.37 -7.65
CA ASP A 55 -3.37 12.49 -8.00
C ASP A 55 -3.98 13.20 -6.78
N GLY A 56 -3.68 12.75 -5.57
CA GLY A 56 -4.16 13.38 -4.34
C GLY A 56 -5.61 13.02 -3.96
N ARG A 57 -6.23 12.03 -4.61
CA ARG A 57 -7.57 11.54 -4.23
C ARG A 57 -7.52 10.69 -2.96
N ALA A 58 -6.37 10.07 -2.69
CA ALA A 58 -6.08 9.37 -1.45
C ALA A 58 -4.72 9.81 -0.94
N GLU A 59 -4.52 9.73 0.37
CA GLU A 59 -3.24 10.11 0.98
C GLU A 59 -2.22 8.99 0.93
N GLN A 60 -2.69 7.75 1.03
CA GLN A 60 -1.88 6.54 0.95
C GLN A 60 -2.66 5.43 0.26
N GLY A 61 -1.98 4.34 -0.08
CA GLY A 61 -2.61 3.19 -0.70
C GLY A 61 -2.16 1.87 -0.09
N VAL A 62 -3.01 0.85 -0.28
CA VAL A 62 -2.69 -0.56 0.02
C VAL A 62 -3.04 -1.37 -1.22
N VAL A 63 -2.07 -2.09 -1.76
CA VAL A 63 -2.26 -2.93 -2.96
C VAL A 63 -1.91 -4.38 -2.64
N CYS A 64 -2.77 -5.29 -3.06
CA CYS A 64 -2.65 -6.71 -2.74
C CYS A 64 -2.75 -7.55 -4.01
N CYS A 65 -1.91 -8.58 -4.10
CA CYS A 65 -2.09 -9.69 -5.01
C CYS A 65 -1.58 -10.95 -4.33
N TRP A 66 -1.63 -12.11 -5.00
CA TRP A 66 -1.31 -13.38 -4.35
C TRP A 66 0.04 -13.37 -3.62
N THR A 67 1.08 -12.81 -4.25
CA THR A 67 2.42 -12.71 -3.64
C THR A 67 2.80 -11.28 -3.23
N GLY A 68 2.03 -10.30 -3.65
CA GLY A 68 2.33 -8.87 -3.42
C GLY A 68 3.38 -8.30 -4.38
N THR A 69 4.11 -9.14 -5.10
CA THR A 69 5.22 -8.70 -5.97
C THR A 69 4.72 -7.95 -7.19
N GLY A 70 3.74 -8.49 -7.91
CA GLY A 70 3.16 -7.82 -9.08
C GLY A 70 2.48 -6.51 -8.71
N ALA A 71 1.72 -6.50 -7.61
CA ALA A 71 1.08 -5.28 -7.11
C ALA A 71 2.11 -4.18 -6.81
N SER A 72 3.22 -4.55 -6.16
CA SER A 72 4.32 -3.62 -5.86
C SER A 72 4.94 -3.04 -7.13
N ILE A 73 5.25 -3.91 -8.11
CA ILE A 73 5.85 -3.49 -9.38
C ILE A 73 4.91 -2.53 -10.12
N ALA A 74 3.63 -2.89 -10.23
CA ALA A 74 2.65 -2.06 -10.94
C ALA A 74 2.48 -0.68 -10.28
N ALA A 75 2.33 -0.64 -8.97
CA ALA A 75 2.21 0.61 -8.24
C ALA A 75 3.43 1.52 -8.44
N ASN A 76 4.64 0.95 -8.39
CA ASN A 76 5.87 1.72 -8.56
C ASN A 76 6.10 2.23 -10.00
N LYS A 77 5.33 1.77 -10.98
CA LYS A 77 5.35 2.34 -12.34
C LYS A 77 4.63 3.68 -12.43
N VAL A 78 3.81 4.02 -11.44
CA VAL A 78 3.10 5.31 -11.42
C VAL A 78 4.03 6.37 -10.83
N PRO A 79 4.31 7.48 -11.56
CA PRO A 79 5.16 8.55 -11.03
C PRO A 79 4.64 9.10 -9.69
N GLY A 80 5.57 9.32 -8.75
CA GLY A 80 5.24 9.82 -7.41
C GLY A 80 4.90 8.73 -6.41
N ILE A 81 4.87 7.46 -6.81
CA ILE A 81 4.56 6.34 -5.94
C ILE A 81 5.84 5.67 -5.44
N ARG A 82 5.86 5.43 -4.15
CA ARG A 82 6.88 4.65 -3.45
C ARG A 82 6.16 3.50 -2.74
N ALA A 83 5.97 2.41 -3.47
CA ALA A 83 5.30 1.21 -2.96
C ALA A 83 6.32 0.26 -2.34
N ALA A 84 6.02 -0.22 -1.16
CA ALA A 84 6.88 -1.13 -0.41
C ALA A 84 6.14 -2.44 -0.12
N LEU A 85 6.71 -3.56 -0.56
CA LEU A 85 6.22 -4.89 -0.22
C LEU A 85 6.68 -5.24 1.19
N CYS A 86 5.74 -5.35 2.11
CA CYS A 86 6.04 -5.61 3.52
C CYS A 86 5.43 -6.94 3.98
N GLY A 87 6.27 -7.77 4.58
CA GLY A 87 5.87 -9.06 5.13
C GLY A 87 5.79 -9.09 6.67
N ASP A 88 6.18 -7.99 7.33
CA ASP A 88 6.17 -7.87 8.79
C ASP A 88 6.11 -6.41 9.23
N ALA A 89 5.91 -6.21 10.54
CA ALA A 89 5.77 -4.89 11.14
C ALA A 89 7.06 -4.05 11.05
N GLU A 90 8.21 -4.67 11.26
CA GLU A 90 9.50 -3.97 11.22
C GLU A 90 9.79 -3.42 9.82
N THR A 91 9.53 -4.22 8.79
CA THR A 91 9.67 -3.79 7.38
C THR A 91 8.71 -2.64 7.07
N ALA A 92 7.46 -2.71 7.54
CA ALA A 92 6.47 -1.65 7.33
C ALA A 92 6.89 -0.33 7.99
N ALA A 93 7.37 -0.38 9.24
CA ALA A 93 7.89 0.79 9.93
C ALA A 93 9.10 1.39 9.20
N GLY A 94 10.03 0.54 8.75
CA GLY A 94 11.20 0.97 7.99
C GLY A 94 10.86 1.60 6.64
N ALA A 95 9.90 1.04 5.92
CA ALA A 95 9.42 1.58 4.66
C ALA A 95 8.89 3.02 4.83
N ARG A 96 8.11 3.24 5.88
CA ARG A 96 7.63 4.58 6.21
C ARG A 96 8.76 5.51 6.62
N LYS A 97 9.62 5.04 7.50
CA LYS A 97 10.68 5.88 8.09
C LYS A 97 11.77 6.25 7.08
N TRP A 98 12.32 5.25 6.41
CA TRP A 98 13.50 5.46 5.58
C TRP A 98 13.18 5.77 4.12
N ASN A 99 12.06 5.29 3.62
CA ASN A 99 11.71 5.42 2.21
C ASN A 99 10.54 6.37 1.95
N ASP A 100 9.91 6.88 3.00
CA ASP A 100 8.65 7.64 2.91
C ASP A 100 7.67 6.95 1.95
N ALA A 101 7.54 5.63 2.11
CA ALA A 101 6.65 4.84 1.28
C ALA A 101 5.20 5.32 1.46
N ASN A 102 4.49 5.52 0.36
CA ASN A 102 3.11 6.00 0.35
C ASN A 102 2.10 4.95 -0.10
N VAL A 103 2.58 3.78 -0.53
CA VAL A 103 1.75 2.62 -0.85
C VAL A 103 2.35 1.38 -0.22
N LEU A 104 1.51 0.66 0.53
CA LEU A 104 1.86 -0.63 1.13
C LEU A 104 1.42 -1.75 0.20
N ALA A 105 2.33 -2.62 -0.19
CA ALA A 105 2.00 -3.82 -0.95
C ALA A 105 2.01 -5.04 -0.04
N LEU A 106 1.00 -5.90 -0.17
CA LEU A 106 0.82 -7.08 0.67
C LEU A 106 0.61 -8.35 -0.15
N SER A 107 1.16 -9.45 0.36
CA SER A 107 0.89 -10.79 -0.15
C SER A 107 -0.40 -11.35 0.47
N LEU A 108 -1.39 -11.69 -0.35
CA LEU A 108 -2.60 -12.36 0.12
C LEU A 108 -2.29 -13.79 0.62
N ARG A 109 -1.29 -14.41 0.00
CA ARG A 109 -0.86 -15.77 0.34
C ARG A 109 -0.20 -15.85 1.73
N SER A 110 0.65 -14.89 2.06
CA SER A 110 1.56 -14.98 3.22
C SER A 110 1.12 -14.15 4.42
N THR A 111 0.12 -13.28 4.28
CA THR A 111 -0.29 -12.37 5.36
C THR A 111 -1.52 -12.92 6.07
N SER A 112 -1.37 -13.32 7.33
CA SER A 112 -2.48 -13.68 8.20
C SER A 112 -3.20 -12.41 8.70
N GLU A 113 -4.42 -12.55 9.23
CA GLU A 113 -5.13 -11.41 9.82
C GLU A 113 -4.36 -10.81 11.01
N ALA A 114 -3.73 -11.64 11.84
CA ALA A 114 -2.92 -11.17 12.95
C ALA A 114 -1.71 -10.37 12.45
N LEU A 115 -1.02 -10.88 11.45
CA LEU A 115 0.13 -10.20 10.85
C LEU A 115 -0.28 -8.90 10.15
N LEU A 116 -1.45 -8.88 9.49
CA LEU A 116 -2.01 -7.68 8.89
C LEU A 116 -2.18 -6.57 9.94
N GLY A 117 -2.74 -6.89 11.10
CA GLY A 117 -2.90 -5.93 12.20
C GLY A 117 -1.58 -5.36 12.66
N GLU A 118 -0.55 -6.19 12.83
CA GLU A 118 0.79 -5.76 13.22
C GLU A 118 1.42 -4.84 12.15
N ILE A 119 1.29 -5.21 10.88
CA ILE A 119 1.82 -4.42 9.76
C ILE A 119 1.14 -3.05 9.69
N LEU A 120 -0.19 -3.01 9.77
CA LEU A 120 -0.94 -1.74 9.70
C LEU A 120 -0.64 -0.83 10.89
N ASP A 121 -0.54 -1.39 12.10
CA ASP A 121 -0.17 -0.60 13.28
C ASP A 121 1.22 0.02 13.12
N ALA A 122 2.20 -0.75 12.67
CA ALA A 122 3.55 -0.27 12.43
C ALA A 122 3.60 0.79 11.32
N TRP A 123 2.86 0.57 10.24
CA TRP A 123 2.78 1.50 9.11
C TRP A 123 2.23 2.86 9.54
N PHE A 124 1.11 2.89 10.27
CA PHE A 124 0.44 4.13 10.66
C PHE A 124 1.10 4.82 11.87
N ASN A 125 1.88 4.09 12.67
CA ASN A 125 2.62 4.67 13.80
C ASN A 125 3.99 5.24 13.39
N ALA A 126 4.45 4.99 12.18
CA ALA A 126 5.72 5.49 11.67
C ALA A 126 5.50 6.66 10.71
N GLY A 127 6.49 7.52 10.60
CA GLY A 127 6.51 8.62 9.66
C GLY A 127 7.91 8.82 9.08
N PRO A 128 8.05 9.66 8.05
CA PRO A 128 9.33 9.84 7.37
C PRO A 128 10.40 10.41 8.29
N SER A 129 11.61 9.88 8.13
CA SER A 129 12.81 10.37 8.80
C SER A 129 13.13 11.80 8.38
N GLU A 130 13.67 12.58 9.30
CA GLU A 130 14.21 13.92 9.03
C GLU A 130 15.73 13.91 8.85
N ASP A 131 16.33 12.73 8.93
CA ASP A 131 17.77 12.56 8.69
C ASP A 131 18.11 12.97 7.26
N ALA A 132 19.18 13.75 7.09
CA ALA A 132 19.55 14.33 5.81
C ALA A 132 19.82 13.28 4.72
N ASP A 133 20.41 12.16 5.10
CA ASP A 133 20.72 11.09 4.14
C ASP A 133 19.43 10.40 3.66
N ASP A 134 18.47 10.16 4.54
CA ASP A 134 17.18 9.57 4.19
C ASP A 134 16.38 10.52 3.28
N VAL A 135 16.29 11.78 3.65
CA VAL A 135 15.59 12.81 2.86
C VAL A 135 16.17 12.92 1.46
N GLU A 136 17.50 12.91 1.34
CA GLU A 136 18.20 12.99 0.04
C GLU A 136 17.90 11.77 -0.83
N ASN A 137 17.90 10.57 -0.25
CA ASN A 137 17.56 9.35 -0.98
C ASN A 137 16.11 9.37 -1.50
N VAL A 138 15.16 9.76 -0.65
CA VAL A 138 13.74 9.86 -1.05
C VAL A 138 13.58 10.89 -2.17
N ARG A 139 14.23 12.05 -2.05
CA ARG A 139 14.19 13.08 -3.09
C ARG A 139 14.71 12.56 -4.43
N HIS A 140 15.77 11.76 -4.41
CA HIS A 140 16.34 11.21 -5.65
C HIS A 140 15.39 10.23 -6.35
N LEU A 141 14.52 9.51 -5.60
CA LEU A 141 13.53 8.63 -6.20
C LEU A 141 12.60 9.38 -7.17
N ASP A 142 12.27 10.61 -6.87
CA ASP A 142 11.41 11.43 -7.72
C ASP A 142 12.11 11.94 -8.98
N GLU A 143 13.43 11.80 -9.06
CA GLU A 143 14.25 12.21 -10.21
C GLU A 143 14.48 11.05 -11.21
N ILE A 144 14.15 9.81 -10.85
CA ILE A 144 14.36 8.61 -11.67
C ILE A 144 13.26 8.48 -12.71
#